data_b82ae5bf0ab025b1f8d63049aa395338
#
_entry.id   b82ae5bf0ab025b1f8d63049aa395338
#
_cell.length_a   1.000
_cell.length_b   1.000
_cell.length_c   1.000
_cell.angle_alpha   90.00
_cell.angle_beta   90.00
_cell.angle_gamma   90.00
#
_symmetry.space_group_name_H-M   'P 1'
#
loop_
_entity.id
_entity.type
_entity.pdbx_description
1 polymer ?
#
loop_
_entity_poly.entity_id
_entity_poly.type
_entity_poly.pdbx_seq_one_letter_code
_entity_poly.pdbx_strand_id
1 'polypeptide(L)'
;PGIDSKAQNRSPIVTLVVMQKEKDKKILPLCEHRLLMRIEDYIGDKTSPFITVDAITPVYEEVTVCCNLRIKPGYPVGDILRQTEARINNCIAPWRDKEEIPAFGLSFSSTDLYNSIRECEAIVDIDILSVAHVVYTAKDQQKSYYLNRYPEEARQNFNVSPSQPWCILVPSDRHLLYIDQKDELLE
;
A
#
# COMPACT_ATOMS: atom_id res chain seq x y z
N PRO A 1 -49.05 3.42 19.49
CA PRO A 1 -47.90 3.64 18.66
C PRO A 1 -46.68 3.72 19.58
N GLY A 2 -45.98 2.60 19.71
CA GLY A 2 -44.76 2.50 20.51
C GLY A 2 -43.62 3.14 19.77
N ILE A 3 -43.02 4.14 20.38
CA ILE A 3 -41.73 4.70 19.95
C ILE A 3 -40.68 3.73 20.48
N ASP A 4 -40.09 2.93 19.59
CA ASP A 4 -38.92 2.12 19.89
C ASP A 4 -37.71 3.04 20.11
N SER A 5 -37.58 3.53 21.33
CA SER A 5 -36.41 4.28 21.80
C SER A 5 -35.30 3.32 22.25
N LYS A 6 -34.77 2.52 21.33
CA LYS A 6 -33.46 1.89 21.47
C LYS A 6 -32.43 2.64 20.64
N ALA A 7 -32.34 3.95 20.83
CA ALA A 7 -31.09 4.65 20.57
C ALA A 7 -30.09 4.13 21.62
N GLN A 8 -29.30 3.11 21.24
CA GLN A 8 -28.16 2.70 22.02
C GLN A 8 -27.25 3.93 22.14
N ASN A 9 -27.19 4.46 23.35
CA ASN A 9 -26.29 5.54 23.73
C ASN A 9 -24.84 4.99 23.66
N ARG A 10 -24.31 4.81 22.43
CA ARG A 10 -22.90 4.44 22.23
C ARG A 10 -22.11 5.71 22.41
N SER A 11 -21.25 5.72 23.41
CA SER A 11 -20.25 6.77 23.54
C SER A 11 -19.49 6.91 22.22
N PRO A 12 -19.24 8.13 21.73
CA PRO A 12 -18.43 8.32 20.54
C PRO A 12 -17.03 7.72 20.76
N ILE A 13 -16.56 6.98 19.78
CA ILE A 13 -15.24 6.34 19.80
C ILE A 13 -14.32 7.18 18.92
N VAL A 14 -13.18 7.58 19.48
CA VAL A 14 -12.08 8.21 18.74
C VAL A 14 -10.99 7.17 18.54
N THR A 15 -10.76 6.78 17.30
CA THR A 15 -9.72 5.82 16.95
C THR A 15 -8.43 6.57 16.64
N LEU A 16 -7.37 6.26 17.37
CA LEU A 16 -6.01 6.76 17.14
C LEU A 16 -5.19 5.70 16.40
N VAL A 17 -4.68 6.03 15.24
CA VAL A 17 -3.76 5.16 14.53
C VAL A 17 -2.34 5.53 14.90
N VAL A 18 -1.65 4.61 15.54
CA VAL A 18 -0.33 4.84 16.12
C VAL A 18 0.72 4.02 15.38
N MET A 19 1.79 4.68 14.99
CA MET A 19 2.91 4.06 14.31
C MET A 19 4.21 4.40 15.03
N GLN A 20 4.99 3.38 15.34
CA GLN A 20 6.31 3.56 15.90
C GLN A 20 7.32 3.81 14.79
N LYS A 21 8.26 4.74 15.00
CA LYS A 21 9.35 4.94 14.05
C LYS A 21 10.28 3.73 14.10
N GLU A 22 10.36 3.00 12.99
CA GLU A 22 11.25 1.86 12.84
C GLU A 22 12.59 2.30 12.22
N LYS A 23 13.70 1.71 12.67
CA LYS A 23 15.04 1.98 12.14
C LYS A 23 15.35 1.13 10.91
N ASP A 24 14.83 -0.09 10.88
CA ASP A 24 15.00 -0.98 9.74
C ASP A 24 13.86 -0.77 8.73
N LYS A 25 14.20 -0.24 7.57
CA LYS A 25 13.26 0.06 6.47
C LYS A 25 12.53 -1.18 5.91
N LYS A 26 13.03 -2.37 6.18
CA LYS A 26 12.41 -3.63 5.76
C LYS A 26 11.27 -4.07 6.66
N ILE A 27 11.29 -3.59 7.91
CA ILE A 27 10.28 -3.94 8.90
C ILE A 27 9.12 -2.96 8.80
N LEU A 28 7.91 -3.48 8.74
CA LEU A 28 6.71 -2.65 8.80
C LEU A 28 6.54 -2.09 10.22
N PRO A 29 6.41 -0.76 10.38
CA PRO A 29 6.26 -0.14 11.70
C PRO A 29 4.97 -0.59 12.39
N LEU A 30 5.10 -1.38 13.43
CA LEU A 30 4.00 -1.84 14.28
C LEU A 30 4.22 -1.33 15.70
N CYS A 31 3.13 -1.01 16.39
CA CYS A 31 3.18 -0.68 17.81
C CYS A 31 2.92 -1.91 18.66
N GLU A 32 3.70 -2.07 19.73
CA GLU A 32 3.42 -3.07 20.75
C GLU A 32 2.07 -2.77 21.44
N HIS A 33 1.31 -3.80 21.72
CA HIS A 33 0.01 -3.67 22.39
C HIS A 33 0.11 -2.92 23.73
N ARG A 34 1.16 -3.15 24.51
CA ARG A 34 1.42 -2.43 25.76
C ARG A 34 1.57 -0.92 25.55
N LEU A 35 2.18 -0.49 24.45
CA LEU A 35 2.30 0.93 24.12
C LEU A 35 0.93 1.54 23.74
N LEU A 36 0.14 0.80 22.98
CA LEU A 36 -1.22 1.23 22.61
C LEU A 36 -2.07 1.44 23.84
N MET A 37 -2.12 0.49 24.77
CA MET A 37 -2.86 0.63 26.04
C MET A 37 -2.43 1.87 26.84
N ARG A 38 -1.11 2.12 26.93
CA ARG A 38 -0.60 3.31 27.65
C ARG A 38 -1.03 4.61 26.97
N ILE A 39 -1.15 4.63 25.65
CA ILE A 39 -1.63 5.78 24.90
C ILE A 39 -3.11 5.99 25.13
N GLU A 40 -3.90 4.90 25.11
CA GLU A 40 -5.33 4.94 25.44
C GLU A 40 -5.58 5.53 26.83
N ASP A 41 -4.90 5.00 27.84
CA ASP A 41 -5.00 5.50 29.22
C ASP A 41 -4.61 6.98 29.30
N TYR A 42 -3.46 7.35 28.75
CA TYR A 42 -2.96 8.72 28.80
C TYR A 42 -3.87 9.72 28.11
N ILE A 43 -4.44 9.37 26.96
CA ILE A 43 -5.35 10.26 26.23
C ILE A 43 -6.74 10.21 26.89
N GLY A 44 -7.20 9.03 27.34
CA GLY A 44 -8.46 8.87 28.06
C GLY A 44 -8.56 9.76 29.29
N ASP A 45 -7.50 9.84 30.08
CA ASP A 45 -7.43 10.71 31.27
C ASP A 45 -7.54 12.21 30.94
N LYS A 46 -7.28 12.60 29.70
CA LYS A 46 -7.29 14.00 29.22
C LYS A 46 -8.52 14.34 28.38
N THR A 47 -9.33 13.35 28.06
CA THR A 47 -10.56 13.52 27.27
C THR A 47 -11.81 13.51 28.15
N SER A 48 -12.94 13.85 27.54
CA SER A 48 -14.23 13.78 28.22
C SER A 48 -14.55 12.32 28.59
N PRO A 49 -15.12 12.06 29.79
CA PRO A 49 -15.52 10.71 30.21
C PRO A 49 -16.59 10.07 29.31
N PHE A 50 -17.19 10.85 28.42
CA PHE A 50 -18.18 10.39 27.44
C PHE A 50 -17.55 9.95 26.10
N ILE A 51 -16.23 10.03 25.94
CA ILE A 51 -15.50 9.65 24.75
C ILE A 51 -14.65 8.41 25.07
N THR A 52 -14.78 7.37 24.27
CA THR A 52 -13.88 6.22 24.32
C THR A 52 -12.73 6.44 23.35
N VAL A 53 -11.52 6.24 23.80
CA VAL A 53 -10.32 6.28 22.96
C VAL A 53 -9.89 4.85 22.67
N ASP A 54 -9.63 4.55 21.41
CA ASP A 54 -9.15 3.25 20.92
C ASP A 54 -7.88 3.47 20.10
N ALA A 55 -6.75 2.93 20.55
CA ALA A 55 -5.48 3.05 19.86
C ALA A 55 -5.17 1.77 19.10
N ILE A 56 -4.95 1.91 17.80
CA ILE A 56 -4.69 0.77 16.90
C ILE A 56 -3.38 0.96 16.14
N THR A 57 -2.81 -0.13 15.69
CA THR A 57 -1.74 -0.11 14.68
C THR A 57 -2.31 0.14 13.30
N PRO A 58 -1.53 0.70 12.35
CA PRO A 58 -1.95 0.78 10.95
C PRO A 58 -2.19 -0.62 10.36
N VAL A 59 -3.04 -0.69 9.38
CA VAL A 59 -3.23 -1.89 8.56
C VAL A 59 -2.42 -1.70 7.28
N TYR A 60 -1.59 -2.67 6.97
CA TYR A 60 -0.81 -2.68 5.75
C TYR A 60 -1.52 -3.50 4.68
N GLU A 61 -1.70 -2.89 3.51
CA GLU A 61 -2.33 -3.49 2.35
C GLU A 61 -1.27 -3.74 1.28
N GLU A 62 -1.05 -5.00 0.98
CA GLU A 62 0.01 -5.44 0.09
C GLU A 62 -0.36 -5.25 -1.38
N VAL A 63 0.60 -4.75 -2.15
CA VAL A 63 0.44 -4.48 -3.58
C VAL A 63 1.48 -5.24 -4.37
N THR A 64 1.03 -6.08 -5.28
CA THR A 64 1.88 -6.82 -6.25
C THR A 64 1.69 -6.24 -7.63
N VAL A 65 2.78 -5.88 -8.29
CA VAL A 65 2.78 -5.42 -9.67
C VAL A 65 3.16 -6.57 -10.59
N CYS A 66 2.41 -6.71 -11.67
CA CYS A 66 2.71 -7.61 -12.76
C CYS A 66 2.95 -6.78 -14.02
N CYS A 67 4.14 -6.87 -14.62
CA CYS A 67 4.42 -6.17 -15.86
C CYS A 67 5.28 -7.01 -16.82
N ASN A 68 5.07 -6.79 -18.11
CA ASN A 68 5.87 -7.35 -19.20
C ASN A 68 6.70 -6.22 -19.83
N LEU A 69 8.01 -6.34 -19.73
CA LEU A 69 8.98 -5.31 -20.11
C LEU A 69 9.64 -5.68 -21.43
N ARG A 70 9.61 -4.77 -22.39
CA ARG A 70 10.42 -4.85 -23.60
C ARG A 70 11.71 -4.07 -23.36
N ILE A 71 12.84 -4.76 -23.45
CA ILE A 71 14.16 -4.20 -23.15
C ILE A 71 15.03 -4.08 -24.39
N LYS A 72 15.98 -3.14 -24.36
CA LYS A 72 17.03 -2.99 -25.37
C LYS A 72 18.00 -4.16 -25.28
N PRO A 73 18.49 -4.66 -26.43
CA PRO A 73 19.54 -5.68 -26.43
C PRO A 73 20.85 -5.15 -25.82
N GLY A 74 21.62 -6.05 -25.21
CA GLY A 74 22.93 -5.71 -24.64
C GLY A 74 22.94 -5.24 -23.19
N TYR A 75 21.80 -5.06 -22.56
CA TYR A 75 21.72 -4.72 -21.13
C TYR A 75 21.59 -5.98 -20.26
N PRO A 76 22.24 -6.03 -19.08
CA PRO A 76 22.12 -7.16 -18.16
C PRO A 76 20.69 -7.26 -17.57
N VAL A 77 19.99 -8.33 -17.90
CA VAL A 77 18.60 -8.57 -17.47
C VAL A 77 18.43 -8.45 -15.95
N GLY A 78 19.34 -9.06 -15.18
CA GLY A 78 19.26 -9.04 -13.73
C GLY A 78 19.37 -7.65 -13.12
N ASP A 79 20.10 -6.73 -13.74
CA ASP A 79 20.23 -5.35 -13.27
C ASP A 79 18.94 -4.56 -13.58
N ILE A 80 18.36 -4.79 -14.76
CA ILE A 80 17.10 -4.17 -15.16
C ILE A 80 15.98 -4.59 -14.18
N LEU A 81 15.88 -5.88 -13.91
CA LEU A 81 14.84 -6.39 -12.96
C LEU A 81 15.01 -5.77 -11.58
N ARG A 82 16.24 -5.70 -11.04
CA ARG A 82 16.49 -5.09 -9.73
C ARG A 82 16.15 -3.59 -9.71
N GLN A 83 16.52 -2.86 -10.76
CA GLN A 83 16.21 -1.44 -10.87
C GLN A 83 14.71 -1.21 -10.99
N THR A 84 14.02 -2.02 -11.79
CA THR A 84 12.57 -1.94 -11.96
C THR A 84 11.84 -2.23 -10.64
N GLU A 85 12.24 -3.28 -9.93
CA GLU A 85 11.68 -3.62 -8.63
C GLU A 85 11.88 -2.48 -7.61
N ALA A 86 13.06 -1.89 -7.54
CA ALA A 86 13.33 -0.75 -6.67
C ALA A 86 12.45 0.46 -7.02
N ARG A 87 12.23 0.74 -8.30
CA ARG A 87 11.35 1.83 -8.76
C ARG A 87 9.89 1.59 -8.42
N ILE A 88 9.41 0.36 -8.62
CA ILE A 88 8.06 -0.04 -8.24
C ILE A 88 7.86 0.14 -6.73
N ASN A 89 8.80 -0.37 -5.93
CA ASN A 89 8.77 -0.26 -4.48
C ASN A 89 8.74 1.20 -4.02
N ASN A 90 9.54 2.05 -4.65
CA ASN A 90 9.58 3.48 -4.33
C ASN A 90 8.30 4.22 -4.78
N CYS A 91 7.67 3.81 -5.86
CA CYS A 91 6.38 4.36 -6.30
C CYS A 91 5.25 4.01 -5.30
N ILE A 92 5.20 2.77 -4.81
CA ILE A 92 4.18 2.31 -3.86
C ILE A 92 4.43 2.86 -2.45
N ALA A 93 5.69 2.83 -1.99
CA ALA A 93 6.08 3.21 -0.63
C ALA A 93 7.30 4.13 -0.61
N PRO A 94 7.16 5.39 -1.10
CA PRO A 94 8.29 6.34 -1.21
C PRO A 94 8.91 6.69 0.15
N TRP A 95 8.16 6.56 1.21
CA TRP A 95 8.63 6.78 2.58
C TRP A 95 9.72 5.80 3.03
N ARG A 96 9.81 4.61 2.42
CA ARG A 96 10.84 3.62 2.76
C ARG A 96 12.25 4.11 2.42
N ASP A 97 12.41 4.86 1.33
CA ASP A 97 13.73 5.33 0.88
C ASP A 97 14.14 6.68 1.46
N LYS A 98 13.18 7.57 1.71
CA LYS A 98 13.44 8.97 2.07
C LYS A 98 13.54 9.24 3.57
N GLU A 99 13.55 8.23 4.44
CA GLU A 99 13.49 8.38 5.91
C GLU A 99 12.26 9.18 6.38
N GLU A 100 11.24 9.26 5.54
CA GLU A 100 9.99 9.93 5.83
C GLU A 100 9.09 9.02 6.69
N ILE A 101 8.14 9.64 7.37
CA ILE A 101 7.10 8.90 8.09
C ILE A 101 6.11 8.40 7.05
N PRO A 102 5.66 7.13 7.10
CA PRO A 102 4.62 6.63 6.21
C PRO A 102 3.39 7.54 6.24
N ALA A 103 2.91 7.91 5.06
CA ALA A 103 1.71 8.73 4.94
C ALA A 103 0.47 7.83 4.87
N PHE A 104 -0.49 8.09 5.74
CA PHE A 104 -1.79 7.43 5.68
C PHE A 104 -2.58 7.89 4.45
N GLY A 105 -3.29 6.96 3.83
CA GLY A 105 -4.15 7.26 2.68
C GLY A 105 -3.40 7.58 1.39
N LEU A 106 -2.08 7.40 1.35
CA LEU A 106 -1.29 7.62 0.13
C LEU A 106 -1.74 6.63 -0.95
N SER A 107 -2.08 7.16 -2.11
CA SER A 107 -2.45 6.42 -3.31
C SER A 107 -1.44 6.67 -4.42
N PHE A 108 -1.39 5.78 -5.40
CA PHE A 108 -0.61 5.98 -6.62
C PHE A 108 -1.45 5.67 -7.85
N SER A 109 -1.08 6.27 -8.98
CA SER A 109 -1.74 6.01 -10.26
C SER A 109 -0.93 5.03 -11.11
N SER A 110 -1.61 4.36 -12.05
CA SER A 110 -0.93 3.55 -13.07
C SER A 110 0.02 4.38 -13.92
N THR A 111 -0.29 5.66 -14.13
CA THR A 111 0.56 6.59 -14.88
C THR A 111 1.87 6.87 -14.14
N ASP A 112 1.81 7.10 -12.81
CA ASP A 112 3.01 7.32 -12.00
C ASP A 112 3.88 6.07 -12.00
N LEU A 113 3.26 4.90 -11.84
CA LEU A 113 3.93 3.61 -11.88
C LEU A 113 4.60 3.36 -13.24
N TYR A 114 3.85 3.58 -14.34
CA TYR A 114 4.36 3.45 -15.70
C TYR A 114 5.55 4.37 -15.95
N ASN A 115 5.43 5.65 -15.59
CA ASN A 115 6.50 6.64 -15.78
C ASN A 115 7.74 6.28 -14.95
N SER A 116 7.55 5.87 -13.69
CA SER A 116 8.65 5.44 -12.83
C SER A 116 9.43 4.25 -13.41
N ILE A 117 8.74 3.26 -13.97
CA ILE A 117 9.38 2.11 -14.61
C ILE A 117 10.11 2.56 -15.88
N ARG A 118 9.50 3.43 -16.69
CA ARG A 118 10.07 3.95 -17.96
C ARG A 118 11.29 4.84 -17.79
N GLU A 119 11.55 5.38 -16.63
CA GLU A 119 12.80 6.10 -16.34
C GLU A 119 14.05 5.21 -16.44
N CYS A 120 13.91 3.89 -16.49
CA CYS A 120 15.02 2.99 -16.77
C CYS A 120 15.35 3.04 -18.28
N GLU A 121 16.53 3.53 -18.64
CA GLU A 121 16.96 3.71 -20.03
C GLU A 121 16.97 2.43 -20.86
N ALA A 122 17.13 1.28 -20.19
CA ALA A 122 17.13 -0.02 -20.84
C ALA A 122 15.72 -0.48 -21.27
N ILE A 123 14.65 0.10 -20.72
CA ILE A 123 13.28 -0.27 -21.02
C ILE A 123 12.77 0.53 -22.22
N VAL A 124 12.38 -0.18 -23.28
CA VAL A 124 11.80 0.41 -24.48
C VAL A 124 10.32 0.65 -24.32
N ASP A 125 9.61 -0.35 -23.77
CA ASP A 125 8.15 -0.29 -23.58
C ASP A 125 7.68 -1.23 -22.49
N ILE A 126 6.44 -1.04 -22.06
CA ILE A 126 5.73 -1.91 -21.11
C ILE A 126 4.46 -2.38 -21.80
N ASP A 127 4.41 -3.65 -22.17
CA ASP A 127 3.27 -4.21 -22.92
C ASP A 127 2.08 -4.50 -22.01
N ILE A 128 2.34 -4.99 -20.80
CA ILE A 128 1.32 -5.31 -19.79
C ILE A 128 1.71 -4.64 -18.49
N LEU A 129 0.75 -3.97 -17.86
CA LEU A 129 0.89 -3.42 -16.52
C LEU A 129 -0.40 -3.67 -15.77
N SER A 130 -0.34 -4.56 -14.78
CA SER A 130 -1.46 -4.84 -13.90
C SER A 130 -1.03 -4.84 -12.44
N VAL A 131 -1.99 -4.63 -11.56
CA VAL A 131 -1.77 -4.54 -10.12
C VAL A 131 -2.75 -5.45 -9.40
N ALA A 132 -2.24 -6.23 -8.47
CA ALA A 132 -3.02 -6.98 -7.52
C ALA A 132 -2.85 -6.33 -6.14
N HIS A 133 -3.95 -5.97 -5.50
CA HIS A 133 -4.00 -5.27 -4.22
C HIS A 133 -4.78 -6.10 -3.20
N VAL A 134 -4.14 -6.44 -2.10
CA VAL A 134 -4.78 -7.15 -0.98
C VAL A 134 -5.48 -6.14 -0.10
N VAL A 135 -6.80 -6.04 -0.27
CA VAL A 135 -7.63 -5.04 0.37
C VAL A 135 -8.12 -5.55 1.72
N TYR A 136 -7.96 -4.72 2.74
CA TYR A 136 -8.51 -4.95 4.06
C TYR A 136 -9.95 -4.45 4.16
N THR A 137 -10.81 -5.22 4.79
CA THR A 137 -12.15 -4.79 5.15
C THR A 137 -12.52 -5.22 6.56
N ALA A 138 -13.15 -4.33 7.28
CA ALA A 138 -13.70 -4.60 8.60
C ALA A 138 -15.21 -4.29 8.57
N LYS A 139 -16.03 -5.35 8.46
CA LYS A 139 -17.48 -5.26 8.59
C LYS A 139 -17.91 -6.09 9.78
N ASP A 140 -18.79 -5.53 10.61
CA ASP A 140 -19.43 -6.22 11.74
C ASP A 140 -18.44 -6.93 12.68
N GLN A 141 -17.31 -6.28 13.01
CA GLN A 141 -16.20 -6.81 13.83
C GLN A 141 -15.43 -7.98 13.20
N GLN A 142 -15.79 -8.38 11.99
CA GLN A 142 -15.06 -9.40 11.27
C GLN A 142 -14.04 -8.77 10.32
N LYS A 143 -12.76 -9.05 10.57
CA LYS A 143 -11.66 -8.65 9.70
C LYS A 143 -11.55 -9.64 8.56
N SER A 144 -11.53 -9.15 7.34
CA SER A 144 -11.34 -9.98 6.16
C SER A 144 -10.46 -9.28 5.13
N TYR A 145 -9.83 -10.07 4.29
CA TYR A 145 -9.01 -9.58 3.18
C TYR A 145 -9.56 -10.14 1.89
N TYR A 146 -9.55 -9.34 0.84
CA TYR A 146 -9.87 -9.79 -0.51
C TYR A 146 -8.88 -9.22 -1.51
N LEU A 147 -8.68 -9.95 -2.62
CA LEU A 147 -7.79 -9.53 -3.69
C LEU A 147 -8.55 -8.67 -4.69
N ASN A 148 -8.15 -7.43 -4.83
CA ASN A 148 -8.60 -6.56 -5.91
C ASN A 148 -7.57 -6.58 -7.04
N ARG A 149 -8.04 -6.77 -8.27
CA ARG A 149 -7.18 -6.76 -9.46
C ARG A 149 -7.55 -5.58 -10.34
N TYR A 150 -6.54 -4.84 -10.72
CA TYR A 150 -6.65 -3.74 -11.67
C TYR A 150 -6.29 -4.22 -13.08
N PRO A 151 -6.80 -3.56 -14.14
CA PRO A 151 -6.73 -4.04 -15.51
C PRO A 151 -5.32 -4.40 -15.98
N GLU A 152 -5.24 -5.37 -16.89
CA GLU A 152 -3.98 -5.83 -17.50
C GLU A 152 -3.54 -4.96 -18.69
N GLU A 153 -4.41 -4.10 -19.21
CA GLU A 153 -4.08 -3.23 -20.33
C GLU A 153 -3.29 -2.02 -19.86
N ALA A 154 -2.05 -1.91 -20.30
CA ALA A 154 -1.09 -0.86 -19.92
C ALA A 154 -1.55 0.59 -20.16
N ARG A 155 -2.63 0.78 -20.91
CA ARG A 155 -3.17 2.11 -21.27
C ARG A 155 -4.39 2.54 -20.47
N GLN A 156 -4.90 1.72 -19.58
CA GLN A 156 -6.02 2.10 -18.72
C GLN A 156 -5.50 2.83 -17.48
N ASN A 157 -5.95 4.07 -17.32
CA ASN A 157 -5.65 4.82 -16.10
C ASN A 157 -6.46 4.26 -14.94
N PHE A 158 -5.79 3.76 -13.93
CA PHE A 158 -6.38 3.35 -12.67
C PHE A 158 -5.62 3.94 -11.48
N ASN A 159 -6.31 4.13 -10.38
CA ASN A 159 -5.72 4.54 -9.12
C ASN A 159 -5.83 3.41 -8.10
N VAL A 160 -4.74 3.16 -7.41
CA VAL A 160 -4.70 2.23 -6.28
C VAL A 160 -4.68 3.06 -5.01
N SER A 161 -5.72 2.90 -4.21
CA SER A 161 -5.88 3.63 -2.94
C SER A 161 -6.09 2.65 -1.80
N PRO A 162 -5.63 2.96 -0.59
CA PRO A 162 -5.94 2.15 0.58
C PRO A 162 -7.44 2.05 0.80
N SER A 163 -7.90 0.94 1.34
CA SER A 163 -9.33 0.68 1.57
C SER A 163 -9.93 1.56 2.67
N GLN A 164 -9.10 2.01 3.59
CA GLN A 164 -9.49 2.86 4.72
C GLN A 164 -8.44 3.97 4.93
N PRO A 165 -8.84 5.12 5.53
CA PRO A 165 -7.92 6.24 5.76
C PRO A 165 -6.70 5.88 6.62
N TRP A 166 -6.81 4.85 7.42
CA TRP A 166 -5.73 4.37 8.31
C TRP A 166 -4.93 3.19 7.73
N CYS A 167 -5.24 2.76 6.51
CA CYS A 167 -4.47 1.76 5.81
C CYS A 167 -3.30 2.39 5.06
N ILE A 168 -2.24 1.62 4.89
CA ILE A 168 -1.02 2.02 4.20
C ILE A 168 -0.71 0.98 3.13
N LEU A 169 -0.51 1.43 1.89
CA LEU A 169 -0.05 0.57 0.80
C LEU A 169 1.42 0.23 0.99
N VAL A 170 1.74 -1.04 0.81
CA VAL A 170 3.11 -1.55 0.85
C VAL A 170 3.37 -2.47 -0.33
N PRO A 171 4.58 -2.44 -0.91
CA PRO A 171 4.93 -3.38 -1.95
C PRO A 171 5.05 -4.79 -1.39
N SER A 172 4.63 -5.78 -2.16
CA SER A 172 4.85 -7.19 -1.84
C SER A 172 6.35 -7.53 -1.92
N ASP A 173 6.74 -8.65 -1.30
CA ASP A 173 8.13 -9.13 -1.32
C ASP A 173 8.60 -9.47 -2.73
N ARG A 174 7.69 -9.73 -3.65
CA ARG A 174 7.99 -10.06 -5.04
C ARG A 174 6.95 -9.48 -5.98
N HIS A 175 7.43 -8.83 -7.05
CA HIS A 175 6.64 -8.45 -8.20
C HIS A 175 6.79 -9.47 -9.32
N LEU A 176 5.83 -9.53 -10.23
CA LEU A 176 5.84 -10.44 -11.38
C LEU A 176 6.36 -9.68 -12.60
N LEU A 177 7.68 -9.71 -12.79
CA LEU A 177 8.35 -8.99 -13.87
C LEU A 177 8.75 -9.99 -14.97
N TYR A 178 8.19 -9.81 -16.15
CA TYR A 178 8.49 -10.60 -17.33
C TYR A 178 9.27 -9.74 -18.32
N ILE A 179 10.18 -10.37 -19.06
CA ILE A 179 10.95 -9.71 -20.10
C ILE A 179 10.64 -10.35 -21.43
N ASP A 180 10.18 -9.54 -22.37
CA ASP A 180 10.05 -9.92 -23.77
C ASP A 180 11.32 -9.45 -24.51
N GLN A 181 12.18 -10.40 -24.82
CA GLN A 181 13.28 -10.23 -25.75
C GLN A 181 12.77 -10.66 -27.13
N LYS A 182 12.03 -9.83 -27.82
CA LYS A 182 11.89 -10.04 -29.26
C LYS A 182 13.26 -9.76 -29.87
N ASP A 183 13.95 -10.81 -30.27
CA ASP A 183 15.02 -10.70 -31.24
C ASP A 183 14.45 -9.94 -32.45
N GLU A 184 14.90 -8.71 -32.67
CA GLU A 184 14.83 -8.12 -33.98
C GLU A 184 15.72 -9.01 -34.88
N LEU A 185 15.11 -10.07 -35.39
CA LEU A 185 15.67 -10.78 -36.54
C LEU A 185 15.76 -9.74 -37.64
N LEU A 186 17.00 -9.32 -37.86
CA LEU A 186 17.50 -8.55 -38.98
C LEU A 186 16.70 -8.88 -40.25
N GLU A 187 15.98 -7.91 -40.77
CA GLU A 187 15.74 -7.78 -42.21
C GLU A 187 16.92 -7.10 -42.89
#